data_40dbcc5d02754dabbe4fde03aa5c2ad6
#
_entry.id   40dbcc5d02754dabbe4fde03aa5c2ad6
#
_cell.length_a   1.000
_cell.length_b   1.000
_cell.length_c   1.000
_cell.angle_alpha   90.00
_cell.angle_beta   90.00
_cell.angle_gamma   90.00
#
_symmetry.space_group_name_H-M   'P 1'
#
loop_
_entity.id
_entity.type
_entity.pdbx_description
1 polymer ?
#
loop_
_entity_poly.entity_id
_entity_poly.type
_entity_poly.pdbx_seq_one_letter_code
_entity_poly.pdbx_strand_id
1 'polypeptide(L)'
;MARLTPEIDADAIRIIRGLAMDAPLAAKSGHQGTALALAPLAHVLYSRVLSHDPSQPKWLNRDRFILSNGHASILQYSLLFLNGYGLELEDLRAFRQMGSATPGHPENGHTPGVEVTTGPLGQGFANAVGIAIAESHLRARFGAKQFDHHTWVIAGDGCFMEGISHEAASLAGHLKLDRLVCIFDDNGITIDGSTGLACSDDVSQRFKAYGWNVIEAGDIGENLDALERVLQEGRDHRGQPTLIRLRTHIGYPSPDFTDRHEAHGNPFDVAATKRTKDVLGIPDEPFWAPQEVVAAVRQHALARGSAARSKMDAQPNAEVARMLGKVSADDLRKSLDSLPHDKDLATRQSITLAVGASLDLVPGLVAGSADLTGNTGVKVPGFTAFSANAPEGRQVYYGIREHAMGAVMVGIALHGVLTPMGGTFFVFADYMKPAIRLAALSRSRAIFVFSHDSVGVGEDGPTHQPIEQLASLRSIPGLRVIRPADSRETAEAWVAALTHDGPTALILSRQTVPNVTDGSAVRHGAQVIRESSRPQVTLIGTGSEVSVVLRAAEELDSRGIG
;
A
#
# COMPACT_ATOMS: atom_id res chain seq x y z
N MET A 1 4.18 19.16 25.45
CA MET A 1 2.80 19.38 25.94
C MET A 1 2.57 18.56 27.21
N ALA A 2 1.57 18.93 28.02
CA ALA A 2 1.18 18.09 29.15
C ALA A 2 0.66 16.74 28.62
N ARG A 3 1.00 15.65 29.33
CA ARG A 3 0.43 14.32 29.07
C ARG A 3 -1.03 14.28 29.56
N LEU A 4 -1.78 13.31 29.08
CA LEU A 4 -3.04 12.91 29.74
C LEU A 4 -2.76 12.50 31.18
N THR A 5 -3.76 12.59 32.05
CA THR A 5 -3.59 12.09 33.43
C THR A 5 -3.56 10.57 33.43
N PRO A 6 -2.93 9.93 34.44
CA PRO A 6 -2.91 8.46 34.51
C PRO A 6 -4.30 7.82 34.51
N GLU A 7 -5.31 8.50 35.07
CA GLU A 7 -6.69 8.04 35.10
C GLU A 7 -7.30 8.04 33.67
N ILE A 8 -7.08 9.13 32.90
CA ILE A 8 -7.56 9.22 31.52
C ILE A 8 -6.84 8.22 30.62
N ASP A 9 -5.51 8.01 30.80
CA ASP A 9 -4.77 6.98 30.05
C ASP A 9 -5.36 5.58 30.34
N ALA A 10 -5.61 5.26 31.62
CA ALA A 10 -6.17 3.97 32.01
C ALA A 10 -7.58 3.75 31.44
N ASP A 11 -8.45 4.76 31.51
CA ASP A 11 -9.81 4.67 30.98
C ASP A 11 -9.84 4.62 29.44
N ALA A 12 -8.95 5.34 28.75
CA ALA A 12 -8.81 5.24 27.31
C ALA A 12 -8.42 3.81 26.88
N ILE A 13 -7.50 3.16 27.59
CA ILE A 13 -7.12 1.77 27.34
C ILE A 13 -8.29 0.81 27.62
N ARG A 14 -9.06 1.04 28.71
CA ARG A 14 -10.27 0.28 29.02
C ARG A 14 -11.31 0.41 27.91
N ILE A 15 -11.52 1.63 27.38
CA ILE A 15 -12.42 1.86 26.23
C ILE A 15 -11.94 1.05 25.01
N ILE A 16 -10.66 1.10 24.64
CA ILE A 16 -10.13 0.34 23.51
C ILE A 16 -10.37 -1.16 23.70
N ARG A 17 -10.07 -1.70 24.88
CA ARG A 17 -10.27 -3.12 25.21
C ARG A 17 -11.76 -3.49 25.24
N GLY A 18 -12.62 -2.64 25.78
CA GLY A 18 -14.08 -2.83 25.77
C GLY A 18 -14.63 -2.90 24.36
N LEU A 19 -14.30 -1.93 23.52
CA LEU A 19 -14.70 -1.88 22.11
C LEU A 19 -14.15 -3.07 21.31
N ALA A 20 -12.90 -3.50 21.60
CA ALA A 20 -12.29 -4.67 20.97
C ALA A 20 -13.07 -5.98 21.25
N MET A 21 -13.77 -6.08 22.37
CA MET A 21 -14.64 -7.22 22.68
C MET A 21 -16.06 -7.01 22.16
N ASP A 22 -16.66 -5.85 22.41
CA ASP A 22 -18.08 -5.60 22.14
C ASP A 22 -18.40 -5.58 20.65
N ALA A 23 -17.55 -4.97 19.82
CA ALA A 23 -17.78 -4.87 18.40
C ALA A 23 -17.74 -6.23 17.68
N PRO A 24 -16.72 -7.09 17.89
CA PRO A 24 -16.73 -8.45 17.36
C PRO A 24 -17.88 -9.31 17.90
N LEU A 25 -18.24 -9.17 19.18
CA LEU A 25 -19.36 -9.90 19.78
C LEU A 25 -20.68 -9.51 19.09
N ALA A 26 -20.95 -8.22 18.92
CA ALA A 26 -22.15 -7.72 18.24
C ALA A 26 -22.20 -8.16 16.78
N ALA A 27 -21.07 -8.11 16.06
CA ALA A 27 -20.94 -8.54 14.67
C ALA A 27 -20.95 -10.07 14.51
N LYS A 28 -20.81 -10.84 15.59
CA LYS A 28 -20.57 -12.30 15.58
C LYS A 28 -19.39 -12.71 14.71
N SER A 29 -18.43 -11.80 14.55
CA SER A 29 -17.26 -11.96 13.69
C SER A 29 -16.19 -10.92 14.06
N GLY A 30 -14.95 -11.31 14.17
CA GLY A 30 -13.85 -10.39 14.44
C GLY A 30 -12.67 -11.04 15.13
N HIS A 31 -11.61 -10.24 15.34
CA HIS A 31 -10.34 -10.66 15.94
C HIS A 31 -10.01 -9.70 17.09
N GLN A 32 -10.35 -10.08 18.31
CA GLN A 32 -10.16 -9.21 19.49
C GLN A 32 -8.83 -9.41 20.21
N GLY A 33 -8.22 -10.60 20.11
CA GLY A 33 -7.10 -10.96 20.97
C GLY A 33 -5.89 -10.06 20.82
N THR A 34 -5.47 -9.80 19.59
CA THR A 34 -4.39 -8.85 19.28
C THR A 34 -4.76 -7.41 19.70
N ALA A 35 -6.00 -7.00 19.48
CA ALA A 35 -6.46 -5.67 19.85
C ALA A 35 -6.47 -5.45 21.38
N LEU A 36 -6.83 -6.48 22.15
CA LEU A 36 -6.75 -6.46 23.62
C LEU A 36 -5.31 -6.30 24.10
N ALA A 37 -4.39 -7.11 23.56
CA ALA A 37 -2.98 -7.11 23.97
C ALA A 37 -2.27 -5.80 23.61
N LEU A 38 -2.56 -5.24 22.45
CA LEU A 38 -1.88 -4.04 21.93
C LEU A 38 -2.53 -2.72 22.33
N ALA A 39 -3.64 -2.73 23.07
CA ALA A 39 -4.35 -1.50 23.46
C ALA A 39 -3.44 -0.46 24.15
N PRO A 40 -2.59 -0.82 25.16
CA PRO A 40 -1.69 0.15 25.80
C PRO A 40 -0.63 0.71 24.84
N LEU A 41 0.03 -0.15 24.05
CA LEU A 41 1.02 0.26 23.04
C LEU A 41 0.42 1.26 22.06
N ALA A 42 -0.73 0.92 21.48
CA ALA A 42 -1.38 1.74 20.46
C ALA A 42 -1.88 3.08 21.04
N HIS A 43 -2.39 3.07 22.27
CA HIS A 43 -2.74 4.30 23.00
C HIS A 43 -1.51 5.19 23.20
N VAL A 44 -0.39 4.65 23.70
CA VAL A 44 0.86 5.42 23.89
C VAL A 44 1.39 5.96 22.56
N LEU A 45 1.36 5.14 21.51
CA LEU A 45 1.80 5.57 20.18
C LEU A 45 1.00 6.80 19.72
N TYR A 46 -0.33 6.76 19.76
CA TYR A 46 -1.19 7.85 19.32
C TYR A 46 -1.16 9.06 20.25
N SER A 47 -1.19 8.85 21.57
CA SER A 47 -1.30 9.95 22.54
C SER A 47 0.03 10.64 22.85
N ARG A 48 1.19 9.98 22.63
CA ARG A 48 2.49 10.49 23.08
C ARG A 48 3.55 10.61 21.98
N VAL A 49 3.52 9.77 20.94
CA VAL A 49 4.63 9.64 19.99
C VAL A 49 4.29 10.14 18.59
N LEU A 50 3.19 9.67 18.01
CA LEU A 50 2.77 10.04 16.64
C LEU A 50 2.59 11.55 16.47
N SER A 51 3.17 12.10 15.39
CA SER A 51 2.89 13.46 14.92
C SER A 51 1.73 13.40 13.92
N HIS A 52 0.51 13.58 14.41
CA HIS A 52 -0.71 13.54 13.61
C HIS A 52 -1.68 14.65 14.02
N ASP A 53 -2.54 15.08 13.10
CA ASP A 53 -3.58 16.08 13.37
C ASP A 53 -4.94 15.55 12.88
N PRO A 54 -5.84 15.15 13.78
CA PRO A 54 -7.16 14.62 13.41
C PRO A 54 -8.01 15.62 12.61
N SER A 55 -7.81 16.93 12.81
CA SER A 55 -8.51 17.98 12.05
C SER A 55 -8.00 18.11 10.61
N GLN A 56 -6.79 17.58 10.33
CA GLN A 56 -6.14 17.61 9.02
C GLN A 56 -5.56 16.22 8.68
N PRO A 57 -6.41 15.20 8.52
CA PRO A 57 -5.96 13.81 8.36
C PRO A 57 -5.15 13.56 7.08
N LYS A 58 -5.09 14.52 6.17
CA LYS A 58 -4.28 14.49 4.94
C LYS A 58 -3.08 15.42 4.98
N TRP A 59 -2.72 15.98 6.14
CA TRP A 59 -1.50 16.78 6.28
C TRP A 59 -0.28 16.03 5.74
N LEU A 60 0.48 16.64 4.82
CA LEU A 60 1.54 15.93 4.08
C LEU A 60 2.65 15.39 4.98
N ASN A 61 3.04 16.14 6.01
CA ASN A 61 4.14 15.78 6.91
C ASN A 61 3.67 15.11 8.21
N ARG A 62 2.45 14.50 8.21
CA ARG A 62 2.00 13.67 9.33
C ARG A 62 2.76 12.36 9.36
N ASP A 63 2.98 11.81 10.55
CA ASP A 63 3.40 10.42 10.67
C ASP A 63 2.32 9.49 10.07
N ARG A 64 2.72 8.36 9.50
CA ARG A 64 1.83 7.35 8.92
C ARG A 64 1.77 6.15 9.85
N PHE A 65 0.55 5.72 10.17
CA PHE A 65 0.31 4.51 10.95
C PHE A 65 -0.29 3.42 10.07
N ILE A 66 0.31 2.24 10.06
CA ILE A 66 -0.12 1.08 9.30
C ILE A 66 -0.31 -0.11 10.24
N LEU A 67 -1.50 -0.68 10.22
CA LEU A 67 -1.80 -1.95 10.88
C LEU A 67 -1.66 -3.08 9.85
N SER A 68 -0.46 -3.68 9.76
CA SER A 68 -0.19 -4.75 8.78
C SER A 68 -0.93 -6.04 9.12
N ASN A 69 -1.10 -6.35 10.41
CA ASN A 69 -2.01 -7.39 10.90
C ASN A 69 -3.46 -6.87 10.90
N GLY A 70 -3.97 -6.56 9.70
CA GLY A 70 -5.24 -5.86 9.49
C GLY A 70 -6.49 -6.55 10.05
N HIS A 71 -6.41 -7.83 10.42
CA HIS A 71 -7.47 -8.53 11.13
C HIS A 71 -7.78 -7.89 12.50
N ALA A 72 -6.80 -7.25 13.14
CA ALA A 72 -7.00 -6.49 14.38
C ALA A 72 -7.59 -5.09 14.15
N SER A 73 -8.34 -4.89 13.08
CA SER A 73 -8.91 -3.61 12.63
C SER A 73 -9.65 -2.83 13.71
N ILE A 74 -10.33 -3.51 14.63
CA ILE A 74 -11.05 -2.87 15.73
C ILE A 74 -10.11 -2.05 16.64
N LEU A 75 -8.83 -2.44 16.77
CA LEU A 75 -7.82 -1.64 17.45
C LEU A 75 -7.68 -0.27 16.78
N GLN A 76 -7.46 -0.26 15.48
CA GLN A 76 -7.30 0.98 14.72
C GLN A 76 -8.56 1.85 14.73
N TYR A 77 -9.73 1.24 14.58
CA TYR A 77 -11.00 1.99 14.63
C TYR A 77 -11.27 2.62 16.00
N SER A 78 -10.95 1.90 17.09
CA SER A 78 -11.05 2.45 18.46
C SER A 78 -10.12 3.63 18.66
N LEU A 79 -8.90 3.57 18.11
CA LEU A 79 -7.95 4.69 18.15
C LEU A 79 -8.44 5.89 17.35
N LEU A 80 -8.95 5.66 16.13
CA LEU A 80 -9.48 6.72 15.26
C LEU A 80 -10.70 7.40 15.89
N PHE A 81 -11.59 6.62 16.53
CA PHE A 81 -12.71 7.14 17.32
C PHE A 81 -12.24 8.01 18.48
N LEU A 82 -11.36 7.49 19.33
CA LEU A 82 -10.86 8.21 20.51
C LEU A 82 -10.08 9.48 20.14
N ASN A 83 -9.32 9.46 19.05
CA ASN A 83 -8.52 10.61 18.63
C ASN A 83 -9.29 11.61 17.74
N GLY A 84 -10.56 11.37 17.42
CA GLY A 84 -11.41 12.35 16.72
C GLY A 84 -11.22 12.42 15.22
N TYR A 85 -11.00 11.29 14.55
CA TYR A 85 -10.89 11.19 13.09
C TYR A 85 -12.26 11.12 12.37
N GLY A 86 -13.35 11.46 13.06
CA GLY A 86 -14.68 11.49 12.47
C GLY A 86 -15.46 10.19 12.61
N LEU A 87 -14.91 9.16 13.26
CA LEU A 87 -15.69 7.99 13.70
C LEU A 87 -16.43 8.32 14.98
N GLU A 88 -17.67 7.85 15.07
CA GLU A 88 -18.50 7.92 16.27
C GLU A 88 -18.78 6.51 16.81
N LEU A 89 -19.32 6.44 18.03
CA LEU A 89 -19.55 5.14 18.68
C LEU A 89 -20.51 4.25 17.86
N GLU A 90 -21.43 4.86 17.15
CA GLU A 90 -22.38 4.15 16.29
C GLU A 90 -21.70 3.46 15.09
N ASP A 91 -20.62 4.04 14.57
CA ASP A 91 -19.81 3.38 13.53
C ASP A 91 -19.15 2.10 14.05
N LEU A 92 -18.75 2.09 15.32
CA LEU A 92 -18.17 0.92 15.98
C LEU A 92 -19.23 -0.14 16.30
N ARG A 93 -20.48 0.27 16.60
CA ARG A 93 -21.63 -0.64 16.73
C ARG A 93 -21.96 -1.33 15.41
N ALA A 94 -21.74 -0.62 14.30
CA ALA A 94 -21.93 -1.14 12.95
C ALA A 94 -20.71 -1.89 12.40
N PHE A 95 -19.74 -2.30 13.25
CA PHE A 95 -18.53 -3.01 12.85
C PHE A 95 -18.83 -4.21 11.94
N ARG A 96 -18.15 -4.31 10.80
CA ARG A 96 -18.33 -5.37 9.78
C ARG A 96 -19.69 -5.43 9.12
N GLN A 97 -20.54 -4.42 9.28
CA GLN A 97 -21.82 -4.37 8.56
C GLN A 97 -21.61 -3.76 7.17
N MET A 98 -22.48 -4.13 6.22
CA MET A 98 -22.43 -3.61 4.86
C MET A 98 -22.60 -2.07 4.85
N GLY A 99 -21.68 -1.37 4.19
CA GLY A 99 -21.70 0.10 4.11
C GLY A 99 -21.21 0.83 5.36
N SER A 100 -20.79 0.12 6.39
CA SER A 100 -20.25 0.69 7.62
C SER A 100 -18.90 1.36 7.38
N ALA A 101 -18.62 2.43 8.12
CA ALA A 101 -17.30 3.09 8.14
C ALA A 101 -16.20 2.24 8.80
N THR A 102 -16.55 1.09 9.39
CA THR A 102 -15.65 0.17 10.08
C THR A 102 -15.71 -1.24 9.47
N PRO A 103 -15.19 -1.41 8.22
CA PRO A 103 -15.18 -2.70 7.54
C PRO A 103 -14.35 -3.73 8.30
N GLY A 104 -14.41 -5.00 7.89
CA GLY A 104 -13.72 -6.11 8.57
C GLY A 104 -12.21 -5.97 8.68
N HIS A 105 -11.60 -5.27 7.74
CA HIS A 105 -10.16 -4.94 7.69
C HIS A 105 -10.01 -3.47 7.27
N PRO A 106 -8.90 -2.79 7.62
CA PRO A 106 -8.71 -1.39 7.26
C PRO A 106 -8.70 -1.17 5.74
N GLU A 107 -9.48 -0.20 5.26
CA GLU A 107 -9.56 0.16 3.85
C GLU A 107 -9.23 1.64 3.65
N ASN A 108 -8.18 1.92 2.86
CA ASN A 108 -7.81 3.29 2.51
C ASN A 108 -8.90 3.95 1.65
N GLY A 109 -9.21 5.19 1.98
CA GLY A 109 -10.26 5.95 1.29
C GLY A 109 -11.68 5.64 1.74
N HIS A 110 -11.88 4.61 2.58
CA HIS A 110 -13.18 4.26 3.17
C HIS A 110 -13.31 4.78 4.61
N THR A 111 -12.33 4.49 5.45
CA THR A 111 -12.28 4.99 6.83
C THR A 111 -11.31 6.17 6.94
N PRO A 112 -11.74 7.34 7.47
CA PRO A 112 -10.84 8.46 7.69
C PRO A 112 -9.66 8.08 8.62
N GLY A 113 -8.44 8.46 8.26
CA GLY A 113 -7.23 8.15 9.04
C GLY A 113 -6.60 6.79 8.75
N VAL A 114 -7.21 5.94 7.90
CA VAL A 114 -6.59 4.71 7.41
C VAL A 114 -5.68 5.02 6.22
N GLU A 115 -4.39 4.72 6.37
CA GLU A 115 -3.36 5.06 5.37
C GLU A 115 -3.25 4.05 4.23
N VAL A 116 -3.46 2.76 4.51
CA VAL A 116 -3.35 1.67 3.54
C VAL A 116 -4.44 0.62 3.77
N THR A 117 -4.81 -0.08 2.70
CA THR A 117 -5.72 -1.23 2.80
C THR A 117 -4.94 -2.47 3.18
N THR A 118 -5.32 -3.12 4.28
CA THR A 118 -4.68 -4.33 4.80
C THR A 118 -5.70 -5.47 4.97
N GLY A 119 -5.22 -6.62 5.42
CA GLY A 119 -6.01 -7.85 5.54
C GLY A 119 -5.19 -9.04 5.04
N PRO A 120 -4.75 -9.07 3.76
CA PRO A 120 -3.70 -9.99 3.34
C PRO A 120 -2.40 -9.67 4.06
N LEU A 121 -1.88 -10.64 4.83
CA LEU A 121 -0.71 -10.46 5.70
C LEU A 121 0.55 -10.08 4.91
N GLY A 122 1.44 -9.31 5.51
CA GLY A 122 2.68 -8.81 4.89
C GLY A 122 2.52 -7.62 3.95
N GLN A 123 1.34 -7.41 3.34
CA GLN A 123 1.10 -6.32 2.39
C GLN A 123 1.27 -4.93 3.05
N GLY A 124 0.70 -4.73 4.23
CA GLY A 124 0.81 -3.46 4.98
C GLY A 124 2.25 -3.12 5.31
N PHE A 125 3.06 -4.11 5.72
CA PHE A 125 4.48 -3.92 5.96
C PHE A 125 5.23 -3.48 4.69
N ALA A 126 4.97 -4.10 3.55
CA ALA A 126 5.58 -3.70 2.28
C ALA A 126 5.08 -2.32 1.78
N ASN A 127 3.79 -1.98 2.02
CA ASN A 127 3.30 -0.62 1.75
C ASN A 127 4.03 0.42 2.62
N ALA A 128 4.31 0.11 3.89
CA ALA A 128 5.07 0.98 4.80
C ALA A 128 6.47 1.28 4.25
N VAL A 129 7.15 0.28 3.67
CA VAL A 129 8.44 0.48 2.98
C VAL A 129 8.29 1.47 1.82
N GLY A 130 7.21 1.37 1.05
CA GLY A 130 6.92 2.31 -0.05
C GLY A 130 6.70 3.75 0.44
N ILE A 131 5.96 3.93 1.52
CA ILE A 131 5.75 5.25 2.14
C ILE A 131 7.07 5.82 2.65
N ALA A 132 7.93 5.00 3.26
CA ALA A 132 9.24 5.41 3.75
C ALA A 132 10.22 5.76 2.60
N ILE A 133 10.15 5.08 1.44
CA ILE A 133 10.87 5.47 0.23
C ILE A 133 10.41 6.86 -0.25
N ALA A 134 9.09 7.08 -0.29
CA ALA A 134 8.54 8.38 -0.69
C ALA A 134 8.99 9.51 0.25
N GLU A 135 8.94 9.29 1.57
CA GLU A 135 9.43 10.24 2.57
C GLU A 135 10.91 10.55 2.35
N SER A 136 11.76 9.52 2.26
CA SER A 136 13.21 9.67 2.11
C SER A 136 13.57 10.46 0.84
N HIS A 137 12.89 10.16 -0.29
CA HIS A 137 13.05 10.89 -1.54
C HIS A 137 12.65 12.36 -1.42
N LEU A 138 11.47 12.61 -0.85
CA LEU A 138 10.93 13.96 -0.73
C LEU A 138 11.74 14.80 0.28
N ARG A 139 12.18 14.21 1.39
CA ARG A 139 13.06 14.85 2.37
C ARG A 139 14.39 15.24 1.76
N ALA A 140 14.99 14.37 0.94
CA ALA A 140 16.25 14.68 0.26
C ALA A 140 16.11 15.83 -0.76
N ARG A 141 14.98 15.89 -1.48
CA ARG A 141 14.75 16.93 -2.51
C ARG A 141 14.29 18.26 -1.95
N PHE A 142 13.44 18.24 -0.93
CA PHE A 142 12.73 19.45 -0.45
C PHE A 142 13.09 19.84 0.99
N GLY A 143 13.88 19.02 1.68
CA GLY A 143 14.36 19.27 3.02
C GLY A 143 13.40 18.85 4.13
N ALA A 144 13.96 18.64 5.33
CA ALA A 144 13.26 18.16 6.51
C ALA A 144 12.16 19.12 7.04
N LYS A 145 12.18 20.40 6.64
CA LYS A 145 11.09 21.33 6.99
C LYS A 145 9.78 20.99 6.29
N GLN A 146 9.85 20.32 5.12
CA GLN A 146 8.65 19.92 4.37
C GLN A 146 8.31 18.45 4.55
N PHE A 147 9.31 17.57 4.66
CA PHE A 147 9.13 16.13 4.80
C PHE A 147 10.13 15.59 5.82
N ASP A 148 9.66 15.11 6.96
CA ASP A 148 10.44 14.45 8.00
C ASP A 148 9.53 13.61 8.91
N HIS A 149 8.51 12.98 8.30
CA HIS A 149 7.57 12.15 9.04
C HIS A 149 8.08 10.72 9.17
N HIS A 150 7.63 10.04 10.22
CA HIS A 150 7.87 8.62 10.39
C HIS A 150 6.74 7.79 9.81
N THR A 151 7.11 6.57 9.41
CA THR A 151 6.17 5.51 9.05
C THR A 151 6.22 4.46 10.14
N TRP A 152 5.10 4.28 10.84
CA TRP A 152 4.93 3.33 11.92
C TRP A 152 4.09 2.16 11.43
N VAL A 153 4.56 0.94 11.64
CA VAL A 153 3.81 -0.26 11.26
C VAL A 153 3.79 -1.25 12.42
N ILE A 154 2.60 -1.82 12.68
CA ILE A 154 2.46 -2.97 13.57
C ILE A 154 2.30 -4.20 12.69
N ALA A 155 3.10 -5.24 12.94
CA ALA A 155 3.08 -6.50 12.22
C ALA A 155 3.19 -7.65 13.22
N GLY A 156 2.41 -8.71 13.04
CA GLY A 156 2.47 -9.92 13.86
C GLY A 156 3.27 -11.04 13.18
N ASP A 157 3.35 -12.19 13.85
CA ASP A 157 4.05 -13.39 13.39
C ASP A 157 3.68 -13.78 11.96
N GLY A 158 2.39 -13.84 11.64
CA GLY A 158 1.90 -14.19 10.31
C GLY A 158 2.34 -13.21 9.22
N CYS A 159 2.48 -11.92 9.52
CA CYS A 159 3.03 -10.96 8.57
C CYS A 159 4.49 -11.30 8.21
N PHE A 160 5.28 -11.78 9.18
CA PHE A 160 6.68 -12.08 8.96
C PHE A 160 6.96 -13.51 8.46
N MET A 161 5.94 -14.38 8.41
CA MET A 161 5.98 -15.64 7.69
C MET A 161 5.77 -15.45 6.18
N GLU A 162 5.06 -14.40 5.77
CA GLU A 162 4.81 -14.09 4.36
C GLU A 162 6.09 -13.72 3.60
N GLY A 163 6.30 -14.32 2.42
CA GLY A 163 7.49 -14.07 1.59
C GLY A 163 7.71 -12.61 1.24
N ILE A 164 6.63 -11.84 1.01
CA ILE A 164 6.70 -10.41 0.71
C ILE A 164 7.40 -9.61 1.81
N SER A 165 7.27 -10.02 3.08
CA SER A 165 7.92 -9.34 4.20
C SER A 165 9.44 -9.51 4.18
N HIS A 166 9.94 -10.68 3.76
CA HIS A 166 11.36 -10.92 3.55
C HIS A 166 11.93 -10.02 2.45
N GLU A 167 11.23 -9.93 1.32
CA GLU A 167 11.60 -9.05 0.20
C GLU A 167 11.64 -7.59 0.63
N ALA A 168 10.58 -7.12 1.28
CA ALA A 168 10.42 -5.72 1.69
C ALA A 168 11.41 -5.33 2.80
N ALA A 169 11.62 -6.19 3.82
CA ALA A 169 12.56 -5.92 4.91
C ALA A 169 14.01 -5.83 4.40
N SER A 170 14.41 -6.74 3.52
CA SER A 170 15.73 -6.71 2.88
C SER A 170 15.94 -5.43 2.07
N LEU A 171 14.94 -4.99 1.30
CA LEU A 171 15.00 -3.75 0.54
C LEU A 171 15.10 -2.51 1.46
N ALA A 172 14.29 -2.46 2.52
CA ALA A 172 14.29 -1.33 3.46
C ALA A 172 15.63 -1.16 4.18
N GLY A 173 16.24 -2.25 4.62
CA GLY A 173 17.57 -2.23 5.23
C GLY A 173 18.66 -1.80 4.26
N HIS A 174 18.64 -2.32 3.01
CA HIS A 174 19.56 -1.92 1.94
C HIS A 174 19.48 -0.40 1.65
N LEU A 175 18.27 0.14 1.61
CA LEU A 175 18.01 1.56 1.35
C LEU A 175 18.17 2.44 2.59
N LYS A 176 18.42 1.87 3.78
CA LYS A 176 18.59 2.58 5.06
C LYS A 176 17.46 3.55 5.39
N LEU A 177 16.21 3.08 5.27
CA LEU A 177 15.01 3.91 5.47
C LEU A 177 14.80 4.26 6.94
N ASP A 178 15.51 5.24 7.45
CA ASP A 178 15.65 5.58 8.87
C ASP A 178 14.43 6.27 9.51
N ARG A 179 13.36 6.51 8.74
CA ARG A 179 12.06 6.97 9.25
C ARG A 179 11.02 5.85 9.30
N LEU A 180 11.43 4.60 9.03
CA LEU A 180 10.57 3.43 9.14
C LEU A 180 10.79 2.74 10.48
N VAL A 181 9.72 2.66 11.28
CA VAL A 181 9.70 1.94 12.56
C VAL A 181 8.63 0.86 12.51
N CYS A 182 9.05 -0.39 12.65
CA CYS A 182 8.16 -1.53 12.73
C CYS A 182 8.10 -2.06 14.16
N ILE A 183 6.89 -2.27 14.66
CA ILE A 183 6.63 -2.91 15.95
C ILE A 183 6.20 -4.34 15.65
N PHE A 184 6.98 -5.30 16.10
CA PHE A 184 6.66 -6.73 16.00
C PHE A 184 5.87 -7.15 17.23
N ASP A 185 4.60 -7.48 17.02
CA ASP A 185 3.70 -8.12 17.98
C ASP A 185 4.08 -9.60 18.09
N ASP A 186 5.06 -9.88 18.97
CA ASP A 186 5.62 -11.22 19.21
C ASP A 186 4.78 -11.96 20.25
N ASN A 187 3.61 -12.45 19.84
CA ASN A 187 2.73 -13.21 20.76
C ASN A 187 2.90 -14.74 20.62
N GLY A 188 3.54 -15.21 19.55
CA GLY A 188 3.82 -16.62 19.32
C GLY A 188 2.58 -17.47 18.98
N ILE A 189 1.46 -16.84 18.57
CA ILE A 189 0.18 -17.51 18.30
C ILE A 189 -0.35 -17.14 16.90
N THR A 190 -0.83 -18.15 16.18
CA THR A 190 -1.62 -18.03 14.95
C THR A 190 -3.00 -18.65 15.13
N ILE A 191 -3.81 -18.70 14.06
CA ILE A 191 -5.13 -19.35 14.08
C ILE A 191 -5.03 -20.84 14.45
N ASP A 192 -4.02 -21.53 13.92
CA ASP A 192 -3.85 -22.98 14.13
C ASP A 192 -3.23 -23.32 15.50
N GLY A 193 -2.62 -22.33 16.18
CA GLY A 193 -1.97 -22.54 17.47
C GLY A 193 -0.63 -21.82 17.61
N SER A 194 0.30 -22.45 18.32
CA SER A 194 1.66 -21.90 18.49
C SER A 194 2.38 -21.75 17.15
N THR A 195 3.08 -20.64 16.95
CA THR A 195 3.97 -20.43 15.80
C THR A 195 5.00 -21.52 15.62
N GLY A 196 5.44 -22.16 16.73
CA GLY A 196 6.38 -23.28 16.70
C GLY A 196 5.91 -24.52 15.92
N LEU A 197 4.62 -24.61 15.55
CA LEU A 197 4.11 -25.65 14.65
C LEU A 197 4.62 -25.50 13.20
N ALA A 198 4.90 -24.27 12.78
CA ALA A 198 5.20 -23.95 11.38
C ALA A 198 6.49 -23.13 11.18
N CYS A 199 7.00 -22.46 12.21
CA CYS A 199 8.12 -21.54 12.10
C CYS A 199 9.02 -21.63 13.33
N SER A 200 10.33 -21.67 13.10
CA SER A 200 11.36 -21.60 14.14
C SER A 200 12.36 -20.46 13.89
N ASP A 201 12.03 -19.51 13.02
CA ASP A 201 12.90 -18.40 12.67
C ASP A 201 13.11 -17.47 13.86
N ASP A 202 14.34 -17.00 14.03
CA ASP A 202 14.64 -15.86 14.88
C ASP A 202 14.43 -14.55 14.07
N VAL A 203 13.28 -13.93 14.23
CA VAL A 203 12.93 -12.70 13.53
C VAL A 203 13.94 -11.58 13.82
N SER A 204 14.42 -11.47 15.05
CA SER A 204 15.41 -10.45 15.42
C SER A 204 16.74 -10.63 14.68
N GLN A 205 17.25 -11.86 14.62
CA GLN A 205 18.48 -12.16 13.88
C GLN A 205 18.29 -11.91 12.37
N ARG A 206 17.13 -12.31 11.84
CA ARG A 206 16.80 -12.08 10.43
C ARG A 206 16.79 -10.59 10.08
N PHE A 207 16.18 -9.74 10.88
CA PHE A 207 16.14 -8.29 10.65
C PHE A 207 17.52 -7.65 10.84
N LYS A 208 18.31 -8.10 11.82
CA LYS A 208 19.71 -7.67 11.96
C LYS A 208 20.52 -8.00 10.70
N ALA A 209 20.34 -9.20 10.13
CA ALA A 209 21.00 -9.61 8.88
C ALA A 209 20.56 -8.76 7.67
N TYR A 210 19.33 -8.21 7.67
CA TYR A 210 18.86 -7.26 6.67
C TYR A 210 19.38 -5.83 6.89
N GLY A 211 20.12 -5.57 7.96
CA GLY A 211 20.67 -4.24 8.26
C GLY A 211 19.73 -3.31 9.02
N TRP A 212 18.77 -3.85 9.76
CA TRP A 212 17.90 -3.10 10.64
C TRP A 212 18.51 -2.91 12.02
N ASN A 213 18.21 -1.78 12.65
CA ASN A 213 18.30 -1.62 14.10
C ASN A 213 17.20 -2.45 14.77
N VAL A 214 17.55 -3.26 15.77
CA VAL A 214 16.59 -4.13 16.48
C VAL A 214 16.61 -3.81 17.96
N ILE A 215 15.46 -3.39 18.49
CA ILE A 215 15.24 -3.11 19.91
C ILE A 215 14.43 -4.27 20.49
N GLU A 216 15.04 -5.00 21.42
CA GLU A 216 14.38 -6.08 22.18
C GLU A 216 13.64 -5.46 23.38
N ALA A 217 12.37 -5.13 23.20
CA ALA A 217 11.58 -4.49 24.24
C ALA A 217 11.18 -5.45 25.36
N GLY A 218 11.06 -6.75 25.05
CA GLY A 218 10.61 -7.74 26.03
C GLY A 218 9.13 -7.59 26.40
N ASP A 219 8.77 -8.08 27.58
CA ASP A 219 7.39 -8.09 28.10
C ASP A 219 7.09 -6.82 28.89
N ILE A 220 6.89 -5.71 28.19
CA ILE A 220 6.57 -4.40 28.76
C ILE A 220 5.19 -3.89 28.35
N GLY A 221 4.35 -4.77 27.77
CA GLY A 221 3.08 -4.39 27.13
C GLY A 221 2.13 -3.57 28.01
N GLU A 222 2.17 -3.70 29.33
CA GLU A 222 1.33 -2.94 30.27
C GLU A 222 2.04 -1.73 30.91
N ASN A 223 3.33 -1.50 30.63
CA ASN A 223 4.08 -0.39 31.20
C ASN A 223 4.17 0.79 30.22
N LEU A 224 3.28 1.78 30.38
CA LEU A 224 3.15 2.90 29.45
C LEU A 224 4.44 3.74 29.30
N ASP A 225 5.19 3.94 30.39
CA ASP A 225 6.43 4.71 30.33
C ASP A 225 7.58 3.92 29.68
N ALA A 226 7.61 2.60 29.86
CA ALA A 226 8.55 1.74 29.15
C ALA A 226 8.22 1.68 27.65
N LEU A 227 6.94 1.55 27.29
CA LEU A 227 6.47 1.61 25.90
C LEU A 227 6.85 2.93 25.24
N GLU A 228 6.60 4.07 25.92
CA GLU A 228 6.97 5.38 25.37
C GLU A 228 8.48 5.48 25.12
N ARG A 229 9.32 5.01 26.05
CA ARG A 229 10.79 5.03 25.90
C ARG A 229 11.26 4.26 24.68
N VAL A 230 10.80 3.02 24.49
CA VAL A 230 11.23 2.21 23.34
C VAL A 230 10.70 2.75 22.01
N LEU A 231 9.49 3.31 21.99
CA LEU A 231 8.95 3.97 20.82
C LEU A 231 9.76 5.23 20.48
N GLN A 232 10.14 6.02 21.49
CA GLN A 232 10.96 7.22 21.28
C GLN A 232 12.39 6.85 20.83
N GLU A 233 12.98 5.78 21.39
CA GLU A 233 14.27 5.23 20.95
C GLU A 233 14.22 4.84 19.47
N GLY A 234 13.17 4.12 19.05
CA GLY A 234 12.96 3.77 17.63
C GLY A 234 12.76 5.00 16.75
N ARG A 235 12.01 6.01 17.22
CA ARG A 235 11.80 7.27 16.52
C ARG A 235 13.12 8.05 16.31
N ASP A 236 13.99 8.06 17.30
CA ASP A 236 15.20 8.88 17.32
C ASP A 236 16.39 8.21 16.63
N HIS A 237 16.32 6.90 16.38
CA HIS A 237 17.35 6.16 15.65
C HIS A 237 17.53 6.69 14.22
N ARG A 238 18.76 6.72 13.72
CA ARG A 238 19.10 7.20 12.38
C ARG A 238 20.01 6.23 11.64
N GLY A 239 19.93 6.30 10.31
CA GLY A 239 20.78 5.54 9.40
C GLY A 239 20.31 4.11 9.12
N GLN A 240 19.29 3.62 9.79
CA GLN A 240 18.71 2.28 9.58
C GLN A 240 17.23 2.30 9.93
N PRO A 241 16.37 1.50 9.28
CA PRO A 241 15.03 1.24 9.77
C PRO A 241 15.08 0.49 11.11
N THR A 242 14.06 0.66 11.95
CA THR A 242 14.03 0.07 13.30
C THR A 242 12.92 -0.97 13.42
N LEU A 243 13.27 -2.14 13.96
CA LEU A 243 12.33 -3.15 14.47
C LEU A 243 12.30 -3.07 16.00
N ILE A 244 11.12 -2.89 16.57
CA ILE A 244 10.89 -3.03 18.03
C ILE A 244 10.18 -4.35 18.23
N ARG A 245 10.86 -5.34 18.80
CA ARG A 245 10.25 -6.63 19.16
C ARG A 245 9.63 -6.51 20.53
N LEU A 246 8.31 -6.54 20.59
CA LEU A 246 7.52 -6.48 21.80
C LEU A 246 6.89 -7.83 22.07
N ARG A 247 7.27 -8.48 23.19
CA ARG A 247 6.56 -9.66 23.67
C ARG A 247 5.17 -9.25 24.15
N THR A 248 4.14 -9.90 23.64
CA THR A 248 2.75 -9.67 24.03
C THR A 248 2.05 -10.98 24.35
N HIS A 249 0.88 -10.88 24.98
CA HIS A 249 0.04 -12.00 25.35
C HIS A 249 -1.33 -11.85 24.68
N ILE A 250 -1.56 -12.60 23.60
CA ILE A 250 -2.82 -12.50 22.86
C ILE A 250 -4.02 -12.71 23.78
N GLY A 251 -5.04 -11.88 23.66
CA GLY A 251 -6.25 -11.96 24.49
C GLY A 251 -6.09 -11.44 25.93
N TYR A 252 -4.91 -10.98 26.34
CA TYR A 252 -4.70 -10.42 27.68
C TYR A 252 -5.56 -9.17 27.93
N PRO A 253 -6.22 -9.03 29.09
CA PRO A 253 -6.14 -9.86 30.30
C PRO A 253 -7.33 -10.83 30.46
N SER A 254 -7.80 -11.47 29.41
CA SER A 254 -8.91 -12.41 29.53
C SER A 254 -8.53 -13.60 30.43
N PRO A 255 -9.31 -13.92 31.47
CA PRO A 255 -9.04 -15.09 32.29
C PRO A 255 -9.22 -16.42 31.55
N ASP A 256 -9.98 -16.41 30.45
CA ASP A 256 -10.32 -17.61 29.69
C ASP A 256 -9.40 -17.82 28.46
N PHE A 257 -8.89 -16.74 27.88
CA PHE A 257 -8.31 -16.78 26.53
C PHE A 257 -6.90 -16.16 26.40
N THR A 258 -6.30 -15.67 27.48
CA THR A 258 -4.92 -15.18 27.40
C THR A 258 -3.97 -16.31 26.96
N ASP A 259 -3.12 -16.02 25.95
CA ASP A 259 -2.16 -16.94 25.33
C ASP A 259 -2.80 -18.16 24.64
N ARG A 260 -4.08 -18.10 24.34
CA ARG A 260 -4.79 -19.19 23.65
C ARG A 260 -5.08 -18.80 22.19
N HIS A 261 -4.98 -19.76 21.30
CA HIS A 261 -5.21 -19.54 19.87
C HIS A 261 -6.68 -19.17 19.57
N GLU A 262 -7.63 -19.59 20.43
CA GLU A 262 -9.04 -19.25 20.30
C GLU A 262 -9.27 -17.73 20.43
N ALA A 263 -8.37 -16.99 21.10
CA ALA A 263 -8.42 -15.54 21.14
C ALA A 263 -8.14 -14.86 19.78
N HIS A 264 -7.49 -15.56 18.84
CA HIS A 264 -7.06 -14.96 17.59
C HIS A 264 -8.24 -14.57 16.70
N GLY A 265 -9.12 -15.49 16.32
CA GLY A 265 -10.07 -15.30 15.22
C GLY A 265 -11.54 -15.46 15.57
N ASN A 266 -11.89 -15.78 16.82
CA ASN A 266 -13.26 -16.00 17.27
C ASN A 266 -13.68 -14.96 18.30
N PRO A 267 -14.84 -14.30 18.14
CA PRO A 267 -15.37 -13.43 19.19
C PRO A 267 -15.53 -14.19 20.51
N PHE A 268 -15.22 -13.52 21.64
CA PHE A 268 -15.56 -14.06 22.95
C PHE A 268 -17.08 -14.15 23.07
N ASP A 269 -17.58 -15.16 23.76
CA ASP A 269 -18.98 -15.22 24.12
C ASP A 269 -19.35 -14.16 25.18
N VAL A 270 -20.65 -14.00 25.44
CA VAL A 270 -21.15 -13.01 26.40
C VAL A 270 -20.56 -13.22 27.79
N ALA A 271 -20.43 -14.48 28.23
CA ALA A 271 -19.95 -14.79 29.58
C ALA A 271 -18.44 -14.50 29.73
N ALA A 272 -17.64 -14.85 28.74
CA ALA A 272 -16.21 -14.56 28.72
C ALA A 272 -15.93 -13.06 28.57
N THR A 273 -16.71 -12.37 27.74
CA THR A 273 -16.65 -10.90 27.62
C THR A 273 -16.92 -10.24 28.96
N LYS A 274 -17.97 -10.67 29.67
CA LYS A 274 -18.29 -10.16 30.98
C LYS A 274 -17.15 -10.40 31.98
N ARG A 275 -16.66 -11.64 32.08
CA ARG A 275 -15.52 -11.95 32.99
C ARG A 275 -14.30 -11.11 32.68
N THR A 276 -14.01 -10.88 31.41
CA THR A 276 -12.87 -10.04 31.02
C THR A 276 -13.10 -8.56 31.37
N LYS A 277 -14.33 -8.05 31.21
CA LYS A 277 -14.72 -6.70 31.68
C LYS A 277 -14.58 -6.57 33.18
N ASP A 278 -15.01 -7.58 33.95
CA ASP A 278 -14.88 -7.59 35.40
C ASP A 278 -13.41 -7.49 35.83
N VAL A 279 -12.49 -8.22 35.18
CA VAL A 279 -11.02 -8.11 35.44
C VAL A 279 -10.48 -6.71 35.10
N LEU A 280 -10.98 -6.09 34.04
CA LEU A 280 -10.56 -4.77 33.60
C LEU A 280 -11.20 -3.62 34.41
N GLY A 281 -12.20 -3.91 35.24
CA GLY A 281 -13.02 -2.90 35.92
C GLY A 281 -13.85 -2.06 34.94
N ILE A 282 -14.29 -2.66 33.83
CA ILE A 282 -15.20 -2.05 32.87
C ILE A 282 -16.64 -2.41 33.27
N PRO A 283 -17.58 -1.45 33.32
CA PRO A 283 -19.00 -1.74 33.59
C PRO A 283 -19.56 -2.77 32.60
N ASP A 284 -20.54 -3.57 33.06
CA ASP A 284 -21.28 -4.52 32.21
C ASP A 284 -22.26 -3.76 31.30
N GLU A 285 -21.71 -2.83 30.53
CA GLU A 285 -22.41 -2.00 29.56
C GLU A 285 -21.73 -2.20 28.19
N PRO A 286 -22.50 -2.61 27.18
CA PRO A 286 -21.96 -2.72 25.83
C PRO A 286 -21.53 -1.36 25.26
N PHE A 287 -20.35 -1.32 24.65
CA PHE A 287 -19.75 -0.11 24.05
C PHE A 287 -19.57 1.02 25.07
N TRP A 288 -19.16 0.68 26.29
CA TRP A 288 -18.84 1.64 27.33
C TRP A 288 -17.74 2.60 26.89
N ALA A 289 -18.05 3.88 26.82
CA ALA A 289 -17.12 4.94 26.43
C ALA A 289 -17.56 6.28 27.05
N PRO A 290 -17.14 6.58 28.30
CA PRO A 290 -17.51 7.81 28.99
C PRO A 290 -17.14 9.05 28.17
N GLN A 291 -18.09 9.95 28.01
CA GLN A 291 -17.95 11.12 27.15
C GLN A 291 -16.82 12.05 27.61
N GLU A 292 -16.59 12.19 28.91
CA GLU A 292 -15.52 12.99 29.49
C GLU A 292 -14.13 12.45 29.10
N VAL A 293 -13.93 11.13 29.07
CA VAL A 293 -12.68 10.49 28.63
C VAL A 293 -12.45 10.69 27.14
N VAL A 294 -13.48 10.42 26.33
CA VAL A 294 -13.44 10.63 24.87
C VAL A 294 -13.13 12.08 24.54
N ALA A 295 -13.78 13.03 25.19
CA ALA A 295 -13.54 14.46 25.00
C ALA A 295 -12.12 14.87 25.38
N ALA A 296 -11.59 14.37 26.50
CA ALA A 296 -10.23 14.64 26.94
C ALA A 296 -9.18 14.13 25.96
N VAL A 297 -9.33 12.89 25.47
CA VAL A 297 -8.41 12.31 24.47
C VAL A 297 -8.48 13.07 23.13
N ARG A 298 -9.68 13.39 22.64
CA ARG A 298 -9.88 14.18 21.41
C ARG A 298 -9.24 15.57 21.52
N GLN A 299 -9.45 16.25 22.64
CA GLN A 299 -8.86 17.59 22.90
C GLN A 299 -7.33 17.50 22.93
N HIS A 300 -6.78 16.48 23.59
CA HIS A 300 -5.33 16.23 23.64
C HIS A 300 -4.75 15.98 22.25
N ALA A 301 -5.37 15.12 21.44
CA ALA A 301 -4.95 14.82 20.07
C ALA A 301 -4.97 16.06 19.18
N LEU A 302 -6.04 16.87 19.22
CA LEU A 302 -6.15 18.13 18.49
C LEU A 302 -5.07 19.14 18.89
N ALA A 303 -4.82 19.30 20.19
CA ALA A 303 -3.81 20.24 20.69
C ALA A 303 -2.40 19.83 20.25
N ARG A 304 -2.06 18.53 20.35
CA ARG A 304 -0.78 17.99 19.86
C ARG A 304 -0.63 18.13 18.36
N GLY A 305 -1.67 17.78 17.61
CA GLY A 305 -1.68 17.86 16.14
C GLY A 305 -1.48 19.28 15.64
N SER A 306 -2.23 20.22 16.18
CA SER A 306 -2.09 21.64 15.84
C SER A 306 -0.68 22.16 16.12
N ALA A 307 -0.08 21.81 17.28
CA ALA A 307 1.26 22.24 17.63
C ALA A 307 2.35 21.54 16.77
N ALA A 308 2.17 20.28 16.42
CA ALA A 308 3.09 19.58 15.50
C ALA A 308 3.05 20.23 14.12
N ARG A 309 1.85 20.47 13.59
CA ARG A 309 1.65 21.12 12.30
C ARG A 309 2.23 22.53 12.26
N SER A 310 2.00 23.33 13.27
CA SER A 310 2.53 24.71 13.34
C SER A 310 4.07 24.78 13.31
N LYS A 311 4.76 23.75 13.78
CA LYS A 311 6.23 23.67 13.75
C LYS A 311 6.79 23.28 12.39
N MET A 312 6.02 22.51 11.62
CA MET A 312 6.45 21.84 10.40
C MET A 312 5.70 22.33 9.15
N ASP A 313 4.75 23.24 9.31
CA ASP A 313 3.88 23.71 8.22
C ASP A 313 4.60 24.75 7.37
N ALA A 314 5.54 24.28 6.56
CA ALA A 314 6.04 25.07 5.45
C ALA A 314 5.01 24.97 4.31
N GLN A 315 4.66 26.10 3.71
CA GLN A 315 3.89 26.09 2.46
C GLN A 315 4.61 25.20 1.45
N PRO A 316 3.91 24.26 0.78
CA PRO A 316 4.52 23.43 -0.24
C PRO A 316 5.19 24.31 -1.28
N ASN A 317 6.44 24.00 -1.67
CA ASN A 317 7.05 24.73 -2.78
C ASN A 317 6.27 24.47 -4.08
N ALA A 318 6.53 25.28 -5.12
CA ALA A 318 5.79 25.23 -6.38
C ALA A 318 5.89 23.85 -7.06
N GLU A 319 7.02 23.15 -6.89
CA GLU A 319 7.19 21.81 -7.48
C GLU A 319 6.35 20.75 -6.75
N VAL A 320 6.30 20.76 -5.42
CA VAL A 320 5.42 19.88 -4.64
C VAL A 320 3.96 20.15 -4.98
N ALA A 321 3.57 21.42 -5.13
CA ALA A 321 2.21 21.77 -5.56
C ALA A 321 1.87 21.20 -6.95
N ARG A 322 2.82 21.22 -7.89
CA ARG A 322 2.67 20.57 -9.21
C ARG A 322 2.55 19.05 -9.11
N MET A 323 3.32 18.39 -8.22
CA MET A 323 3.24 16.95 -7.99
C MET A 323 1.89 16.51 -7.45
N LEU A 324 1.25 17.35 -6.60
CA LEU A 324 -0.08 17.11 -6.05
C LEU A 324 -1.19 17.37 -7.06
N GLY A 325 -0.92 18.14 -8.11
CA GLY A 325 -1.86 18.49 -9.16
C GLY A 325 -2.18 17.33 -10.09
N LYS A 326 -3.32 17.43 -10.77
CA LYS A 326 -3.64 16.54 -11.89
C LYS A 326 -2.99 17.05 -13.17
N VAL A 327 -2.33 16.17 -13.89
CA VAL A 327 -1.79 16.50 -15.21
C VAL A 327 -2.91 16.56 -16.24
N SER A 328 -2.84 17.56 -17.16
CA SER A 328 -3.80 17.71 -18.25
C SER A 328 -3.58 16.66 -19.33
N ALA A 329 -4.65 15.96 -19.75
CA ALA A 329 -4.59 15.01 -20.85
C ALA A 329 -4.17 15.68 -22.18
N ASP A 330 -4.61 16.91 -22.42
CA ASP A 330 -4.29 17.64 -23.65
C ASP A 330 -2.85 18.11 -23.67
N ASP A 331 -2.28 18.54 -22.54
CA ASP A 331 -0.88 18.91 -22.45
C ASP A 331 0.02 17.67 -22.63
N LEU A 332 -0.38 16.53 -22.06
CA LEU A 332 0.29 15.26 -22.29
C LEU A 332 0.28 14.90 -23.79
N ARG A 333 -0.88 14.93 -24.46
CA ARG A 333 -0.96 14.63 -25.90
C ARG A 333 -0.04 15.54 -26.71
N LYS A 334 -0.07 16.85 -26.46
CA LYS A 334 0.83 17.80 -27.14
C LYS A 334 2.31 17.45 -26.95
N SER A 335 2.72 17.00 -25.74
CA SER A 335 4.11 16.58 -25.51
C SER A 335 4.48 15.32 -26.27
N LEU A 336 3.50 14.50 -26.66
CA LEU A 336 3.68 13.24 -27.37
C LEU A 336 3.57 13.37 -28.91
N ASP A 337 3.14 14.53 -29.43
CA ASP A 337 2.97 14.77 -30.88
C ASP A 337 4.29 14.61 -31.67
N SER A 338 5.44 14.82 -31.02
CA SER A 338 6.77 14.71 -31.65
C SER A 338 7.33 13.29 -31.68
N LEU A 339 6.62 12.30 -31.16
CA LEU A 339 7.08 10.92 -31.14
C LEU A 339 7.16 10.34 -32.57
N PRO A 340 8.13 9.45 -32.85
CA PRO A 340 8.32 8.87 -34.19
C PRO A 340 7.26 7.78 -34.47
N HIS A 341 6.03 8.21 -34.78
CA HIS A 341 4.92 7.32 -35.12
C HIS A 341 5.02 6.75 -36.55
N ASP A 342 6.04 7.09 -37.32
CA ASP A 342 6.38 6.57 -38.63
C ASP A 342 7.30 5.35 -38.59
N LYS A 343 7.81 4.99 -37.40
CA LYS A 343 8.72 3.85 -37.24
C LYS A 343 8.04 2.70 -36.51
N ASP A 344 8.26 1.51 -37.01
CA ASP A 344 7.85 0.28 -36.33
C ASP A 344 8.74 0.07 -35.09
N LEU A 345 8.12 -0.02 -33.95
CA LEU A 345 8.78 -0.17 -32.65
C LEU A 345 8.09 -1.26 -31.82
N ALA A 346 8.83 -1.88 -30.91
CA ALA A 346 8.20 -2.62 -29.83
C ALA A 346 7.48 -1.65 -28.88
N THR A 347 6.28 -1.97 -28.41
CA THR A 347 5.53 -1.04 -27.55
C THR A 347 6.25 -0.76 -26.22
N ARG A 348 7.13 -1.68 -25.75
CA ARG A 348 8.04 -1.40 -24.62
C ARG A 348 9.09 -0.31 -24.92
N GLN A 349 9.43 -0.09 -26.18
CA GLN A 349 10.32 1.01 -26.59
C GLN A 349 9.51 2.31 -26.73
N SER A 350 8.29 2.21 -27.26
CA SER A 350 7.39 3.34 -27.41
C SER A 350 7.03 3.97 -26.05
N ILE A 351 6.82 3.18 -24.99
CA ILE A 351 6.57 3.72 -23.64
C ILE A 351 7.75 4.51 -23.10
N THR A 352 8.99 4.06 -23.34
CA THR A 352 10.19 4.82 -22.91
C THR A 352 10.24 6.20 -23.57
N LEU A 353 9.88 6.28 -24.84
CA LEU A 353 9.82 7.56 -25.56
C LEU A 353 8.70 8.46 -25.02
N ALA A 354 7.51 7.89 -24.80
CA ALA A 354 6.36 8.62 -24.25
C ALA A 354 6.65 9.18 -22.84
N VAL A 355 7.24 8.38 -21.97
CA VAL A 355 7.68 8.80 -20.65
C VAL A 355 8.69 9.94 -20.77
N GLY A 356 9.72 9.78 -21.61
CA GLY A 356 10.77 10.79 -21.81
C GLY A 356 10.21 12.14 -22.28
N ALA A 357 9.27 12.13 -23.23
CA ALA A 357 8.68 13.33 -23.81
C ALA A 357 7.76 14.10 -22.80
N SER A 358 7.26 13.44 -21.77
CA SER A 358 6.32 14.02 -20.79
C SER A 358 6.89 14.28 -19.41
N LEU A 359 8.21 14.11 -19.19
CA LEU A 359 8.84 14.20 -17.86
C LEU A 359 8.59 15.53 -17.13
N ASP A 360 8.59 16.64 -17.85
CA ASP A 360 8.38 17.98 -17.28
C ASP A 360 6.93 18.17 -16.78
N LEU A 361 5.99 17.37 -17.32
CA LEU A 361 4.59 17.40 -16.90
C LEU A 361 4.32 16.50 -15.71
N VAL A 362 5.23 15.55 -15.40
CA VAL A 362 5.06 14.58 -14.32
C VAL A 362 6.26 14.63 -13.35
N PRO A 363 6.45 15.75 -12.63
CA PRO A 363 7.62 15.93 -11.76
C PRO A 363 7.70 14.94 -10.60
N GLY A 364 6.56 14.32 -10.21
CA GLY A 364 6.47 13.30 -9.18
C GLY A 364 6.68 11.87 -9.66
N LEU A 365 7.02 11.64 -10.94
CA LEU A 365 7.25 10.29 -11.46
C LEU A 365 8.50 9.68 -10.84
N VAL A 366 8.38 8.47 -10.30
CA VAL A 366 9.47 7.59 -9.90
C VAL A 366 9.31 6.25 -10.63
N ALA A 367 10.40 5.72 -11.17
CA ALA A 367 10.35 4.52 -11.99
C ALA A 367 11.24 3.41 -11.40
N GLY A 368 10.92 2.16 -11.65
CA GLY A 368 11.74 1.05 -11.16
C GLY A 368 11.42 -0.28 -11.80
N SER A 369 12.17 -1.30 -11.45
CA SER A 369 11.98 -2.65 -11.98
C SER A 369 12.49 -3.71 -11.03
N ALA A 370 11.92 -4.91 -11.14
CA ALA A 370 12.45 -6.14 -10.55
C ALA A 370 13.56 -6.71 -11.43
N ASP A 371 14.73 -6.03 -11.41
CA ASP A 371 15.95 -6.38 -12.15
C ASP A 371 15.84 -6.38 -13.70
N LEU A 372 14.80 -5.79 -14.26
CA LEU A 372 14.51 -5.77 -15.71
C LEU A 372 14.39 -4.34 -16.27
N THR A 373 15.09 -3.38 -15.67
CA THR A 373 14.97 -1.95 -15.97
C THR A 373 15.15 -1.65 -17.47
N GLY A 374 16.14 -2.24 -18.12
CA GLY A 374 16.40 -2.05 -19.56
C GLY A 374 15.43 -2.79 -20.49
N ASN A 375 14.70 -3.79 -19.97
CA ASN A 375 13.91 -4.72 -20.78
C ASN A 375 12.41 -4.43 -20.75
N THR A 376 11.96 -3.58 -19.83
CA THR A 376 10.52 -3.35 -19.58
C THR A 376 10.05 -1.95 -20.00
N GLY A 377 10.95 -1.09 -20.47
CA GLY A 377 10.60 0.27 -20.86
C GLY A 377 10.53 1.27 -19.71
N VAL A 378 10.97 0.90 -18.51
CA VAL A 378 10.94 1.77 -17.30
C VAL A 378 12.29 2.40 -16.98
N LYS A 379 13.30 2.25 -17.82
CA LYS A 379 14.54 3.00 -17.73
C LYS A 379 14.32 4.41 -18.26
N VAL A 380 14.23 5.37 -17.37
CA VAL A 380 13.90 6.74 -17.73
C VAL A 380 15.19 7.54 -17.95
N PRO A 381 15.36 8.19 -19.12
CA PRO A 381 16.52 9.04 -19.37
C PRO A 381 16.66 10.14 -18.32
N GLY A 382 17.89 10.37 -17.83
CA GLY A 382 18.16 11.40 -16.83
C GLY A 382 17.84 11.03 -15.38
N PHE A 383 17.20 9.88 -15.12
CA PHE A 383 16.97 9.43 -13.75
C PHE A 383 18.23 8.77 -13.18
N THR A 384 18.65 9.23 -12.01
CA THR A 384 19.69 8.59 -11.19
C THR A 384 19.09 7.53 -10.27
N ALA A 385 19.91 6.58 -9.82
CA ALA A 385 19.48 5.55 -8.90
C ALA A 385 19.06 6.14 -7.55
N PHE A 386 17.90 5.75 -7.06
CA PHE A 386 17.53 5.93 -5.66
C PHE A 386 18.36 4.95 -4.82
N SER A 387 19.07 5.47 -3.84
CA SER A 387 19.90 4.66 -2.94
C SER A 387 20.05 5.32 -1.57
N ALA A 388 20.61 4.62 -0.60
CA ALA A 388 20.89 5.16 0.73
C ALA A 388 21.79 6.42 0.69
N ASN A 389 22.68 6.53 -0.31
CA ASN A 389 23.60 7.65 -0.46
C ASN A 389 23.11 8.73 -1.45
N ALA A 390 22.07 8.44 -2.22
CA ALA A 390 21.44 9.35 -3.18
C ALA A 390 19.91 9.17 -3.18
N PRO A 391 19.24 9.50 -2.06
CA PRO A 391 17.79 9.29 -1.93
C PRO A 391 16.97 10.26 -2.79
N GLU A 392 17.58 11.31 -3.37
CA GLU A 392 16.95 12.17 -4.37
C GLU A 392 16.80 11.49 -5.74
N GLY A 393 17.41 10.33 -5.96
CA GLY A 393 17.29 9.54 -7.19
C GLY A 393 15.84 9.12 -7.47
N ARG A 394 15.47 8.99 -8.74
CA ARG A 394 14.11 8.68 -9.19
C ARG A 394 13.99 7.29 -9.84
N GLN A 395 15.10 6.56 -10.01
CA GLN A 395 15.14 5.19 -10.53
C GLN A 395 15.34 4.22 -9.37
N VAL A 396 14.30 3.47 -9.02
CA VAL A 396 14.34 2.48 -7.92
C VAL A 396 14.72 1.11 -8.49
N TYR A 397 15.72 0.48 -7.91
CA TYR A 397 16.12 -0.89 -8.24
C TYR A 397 15.58 -1.83 -7.16
N TYR A 398 14.46 -2.49 -7.45
CA TYR A 398 13.80 -3.37 -6.46
C TYR A 398 14.53 -4.71 -6.29
N GLY A 399 15.41 -5.09 -7.24
CA GLY A 399 15.95 -6.44 -7.35
C GLY A 399 14.87 -7.44 -7.79
N ILE A 400 15.17 -8.73 -7.78
CA ILE A 400 14.23 -9.79 -8.18
C ILE A 400 13.21 -9.99 -7.05
N ARG A 401 12.23 -9.07 -6.95
CA ARG A 401 11.24 -8.98 -5.86
C ARG A 401 9.94 -8.39 -6.40
N GLU A 402 9.25 -9.07 -7.30
CA GLU A 402 8.03 -8.57 -7.94
C GLU A 402 6.93 -8.28 -6.93
N HIS A 403 6.73 -9.17 -5.95
CA HIS A 403 5.67 -9.03 -4.96
C HIS A 403 5.88 -7.78 -4.10
N ALA A 404 7.09 -7.61 -3.53
CA ALA A 404 7.41 -6.40 -2.77
C ALA A 404 7.38 -5.15 -3.66
N MET A 405 7.90 -5.19 -4.90
CA MET A 405 7.83 -4.08 -5.84
C MET A 405 6.40 -3.59 -6.00
N GLY A 406 5.45 -4.50 -6.25
CA GLY A 406 4.04 -4.14 -6.40
C GLY A 406 3.48 -3.44 -5.16
N ALA A 407 3.70 -4.00 -3.97
CA ALA A 407 3.20 -3.43 -2.72
C ALA A 407 3.93 -2.13 -2.33
N VAL A 408 5.24 -2.03 -2.55
CA VAL A 408 6.01 -0.80 -2.35
C VAL A 408 5.50 0.32 -3.24
N MET A 409 5.19 0.03 -4.51
CA MET A 409 4.56 0.99 -5.42
C MET A 409 3.21 1.47 -4.90
N VAL A 410 2.38 0.58 -4.35
CA VAL A 410 1.12 0.98 -3.70
C VAL A 410 1.40 1.96 -2.56
N GLY A 411 2.37 1.68 -1.69
CA GLY A 411 2.77 2.58 -0.61
C GLY A 411 3.26 3.94 -1.10
N ILE A 412 4.11 3.98 -2.13
CA ILE A 412 4.57 5.23 -2.75
C ILE A 412 3.39 6.05 -3.29
N ALA A 413 2.44 5.41 -3.98
CA ALA A 413 1.26 6.08 -4.51
C ALA A 413 0.35 6.61 -3.40
N LEU A 414 0.13 5.84 -2.33
CA LEU A 414 -0.73 6.21 -1.20
C LEU A 414 -0.09 7.28 -0.30
N HIS A 415 1.23 7.49 -0.37
CA HIS A 415 1.86 8.67 0.23
C HIS A 415 1.26 9.97 -0.32
N GLY A 416 0.83 9.98 -1.58
CA GLY A 416 0.01 11.00 -2.20
C GLY A 416 0.76 12.08 -2.98
N VAL A 417 2.10 12.08 -3.01
CA VAL A 417 2.92 13.07 -3.74
C VAL A 417 3.57 12.49 -5.00
N LEU A 418 3.97 11.22 -4.95
CA LEU A 418 4.70 10.58 -6.04
C LEU A 418 3.80 9.68 -6.89
N THR A 419 4.16 9.51 -8.16
CA THR A 419 3.53 8.59 -9.10
C THR A 419 4.51 7.46 -9.41
N PRO A 420 4.34 6.25 -8.86
CA PRO A 420 5.23 5.13 -9.13
C PRO A 420 4.89 4.44 -10.45
N MET A 421 5.95 4.11 -11.20
CA MET A 421 5.89 3.24 -12.38
C MET A 421 6.87 2.08 -12.17
N GLY A 422 6.40 0.84 -12.27
CA GLY A 422 7.24 -0.34 -12.04
C GLY A 422 7.07 -1.40 -13.10
N GLY A 423 8.19 -2.02 -13.50
CA GLY A 423 8.22 -2.94 -14.63
C GLY A 423 8.76 -4.33 -14.32
N THR A 424 8.14 -5.35 -14.92
CA THR A 424 8.65 -6.74 -15.00
C THR A 424 8.12 -7.40 -16.26
N PHE A 425 8.49 -8.66 -16.53
CA PHE A 425 7.89 -9.43 -17.61
C PHE A 425 6.45 -9.82 -17.27
N PHE A 426 5.61 -9.96 -18.27
CA PHE A 426 4.17 -10.11 -18.05
C PHE A 426 3.81 -11.40 -17.30
N VAL A 427 4.49 -12.50 -17.57
CA VAL A 427 4.28 -13.76 -16.85
C VAL A 427 4.50 -13.60 -15.33
N PHE A 428 5.39 -12.69 -14.91
CA PHE A 428 5.69 -12.45 -13.50
C PHE A 428 4.69 -11.53 -12.80
N ALA A 429 3.64 -11.07 -13.52
CA ALA A 429 2.47 -10.46 -12.87
C ALA A 429 1.83 -11.39 -11.83
N ASP A 430 1.97 -12.70 -11.99
CA ASP A 430 1.45 -13.70 -11.05
C ASP A 430 2.11 -13.60 -9.67
N TYR A 431 3.41 -13.28 -9.61
CA TYR A 431 4.09 -13.05 -8.33
C TYR A 431 3.56 -11.82 -7.58
N MET A 432 3.14 -10.76 -8.27
CA MET A 432 2.69 -9.52 -7.65
C MET A 432 1.17 -9.33 -7.62
N LYS A 433 0.40 -10.29 -8.12
CA LYS A 433 -1.07 -10.19 -8.25
C LYS A 433 -1.80 -9.78 -6.96
N PRO A 434 -1.43 -10.26 -5.74
CA PRO A 434 -2.05 -9.79 -4.51
C PRO A 434 -1.88 -8.28 -4.29
N ALA A 435 -0.70 -7.74 -4.57
CA ALA A 435 -0.42 -6.31 -4.48
C ALA A 435 -1.21 -5.49 -5.51
N ILE A 436 -1.31 -5.98 -6.76
CA ILE A 436 -2.12 -5.35 -7.83
C ILE A 436 -3.61 -5.30 -7.41
N ARG A 437 -4.13 -6.38 -6.82
CA ARG A 437 -5.51 -6.42 -6.33
C ARG A 437 -5.75 -5.37 -5.24
N LEU A 438 -4.83 -5.21 -4.29
CA LEU A 438 -4.93 -4.19 -3.24
C LEU A 438 -4.74 -2.77 -3.81
N ALA A 439 -3.91 -2.59 -4.84
CA ALA A 439 -3.82 -1.33 -5.58
C ALA A 439 -5.18 -0.92 -6.14
N ALA A 440 -5.91 -1.88 -6.75
CA ALA A 440 -7.24 -1.63 -7.31
C ALA A 440 -8.27 -1.32 -6.22
N LEU A 441 -8.28 -2.08 -5.13
CA LEU A 441 -9.18 -1.86 -3.99
C LEU A 441 -8.95 -0.49 -3.34
N SER A 442 -7.70 -0.08 -3.19
CA SER A 442 -7.31 1.23 -2.63
C SER A 442 -7.38 2.38 -3.65
N ARG A 443 -7.71 2.11 -4.91
CA ARG A 443 -7.63 3.08 -6.02
C ARG A 443 -6.29 3.82 -6.09
N SER A 444 -5.18 3.12 -5.76
CA SER A 444 -3.85 3.71 -5.79
C SER A 444 -3.39 3.96 -7.22
N ARG A 445 -2.80 5.13 -7.49
CA ARG A 445 -2.34 5.54 -8.83
C ARG A 445 -0.98 4.93 -9.16
N ALA A 446 -0.85 3.61 -9.03
CA ALA A 446 0.36 2.88 -9.41
C ALA A 446 0.27 2.43 -10.88
N ILE A 447 1.38 2.57 -11.62
CA ILE A 447 1.46 2.18 -13.03
C ILE A 447 2.34 0.93 -13.13
N PHE A 448 1.70 -0.21 -13.41
CA PHE A 448 2.35 -1.48 -13.62
C PHE A 448 2.68 -1.66 -15.10
N VAL A 449 3.95 -1.87 -15.43
CA VAL A 449 4.43 -2.03 -16.81
C VAL A 449 4.88 -3.47 -17.00
N PHE A 450 4.18 -4.19 -17.86
CA PHE A 450 4.46 -5.59 -18.16
C PHE A 450 4.90 -5.73 -19.61
N SER A 451 6.18 -6.01 -19.83
CA SER A 451 6.67 -6.33 -21.18
C SER A 451 6.67 -7.83 -21.45
N HIS A 452 6.97 -8.24 -22.69
CA HIS A 452 6.95 -9.65 -23.07
C HIS A 452 5.54 -10.23 -22.99
N ASP A 453 4.63 -9.64 -23.74
CA ASP A 453 3.17 -9.71 -23.56
C ASP A 453 2.51 -10.98 -24.12
N SER A 454 3.25 -11.84 -24.85
CA SER A 454 2.64 -12.96 -25.59
C SER A 454 3.62 -14.09 -25.89
N VAL A 455 3.14 -15.11 -26.60
CA VAL A 455 3.99 -16.18 -27.18
C VAL A 455 5.05 -15.64 -28.16
N GLY A 456 4.90 -14.41 -28.63
CA GLY A 456 5.90 -13.68 -29.41
C GLY A 456 7.21 -13.37 -28.68
N VAL A 457 7.31 -13.70 -27.41
CA VAL A 457 8.60 -13.73 -26.66
C VAL A 457 9.60 -14.66 -27.33
N GLY A 458 9.13 -15.81 -27.84
CA GLY A 458 9.95 -16.71 -28.65
C GLY A 458 10.86 -17.60 -27.85
N GLU A 459 12.16 -17.39 -27.97
CA GLU A 459 13.23 -18.29 -27.52
C GLU A 459 13.30 -18.54 -26.01
N ASP A 460 12.75 -17.67 -25.18
CA ASP A 460 12.69 -17.86 -23.71
C ASP A 460 11.74 -19.02 -23.31
N GLY A 461 10.84 -19.40 -24.21
CA GLY A 461 9.98 -20.58 -24.09
C GLY A 461 8.80 -20.40 -23.14
N PRO A 462 8.07 -21.52 -22.86
CA PRO A 462 6.77 -21.48 -22.17
C PRO A 462 6.78 -20.87 -20.76
N THR A 463 7.91 -20.94 -20.05
CA THR A 463 8.03 -20.34 -18.70
C THR A 463 7.97 -18.81 -18.71
N HIS A 464 8.16 -18.18 -19.87
CA HIS A 464 8.17 -16.72 -20.06
C HIS A 464 7.08 -16.23 -21.03
N GLN A 465 6.28 -17.14 -21.58
CA GLN A 465 5.22 -16.84 -22.56
C GLN A 465 3.86 -16.75 -21.85
N PRO A 466 3.33 -15.54 -21.57
CA PRO A 466 2.06 -15.38 -20.87
C PRO A 466 0.89 -15.81 -21.76
N ILE A 467 -0.07 -16.51 -21.17
CA ILE A 467 -1.33 -16.95 -21.79
C ILE A 467 -2.52 -16.45 -20.97
N GLU A 468 -2.62 -16.89 -19.71
CA GLU A 468 -3.75 -16.61 -18.81
C GLU A 468 -3.66 -15.26 -18.10
N GLN A 469 -2.49 -14.63 -18.07
CA GLN A 469 -2.24 -13.42 -17.27
C GLN A 469 -3.14 -12.25 -17.70
N LEU A 470 -3.41 -12.10 -19.01
CA LEU A 470 -4.25 -11.02 -19.51
C LEU A 470 -5.70 -11.14 -19.00
N ALA A 471 -6.29 -12.32 -19.11
CA ALA A 471 -7.63 -12.61 -18.59
C ALA A 471 -7.65 -12.45 -17.06
N SER A 472 -6.62 -12.94 -16.38
CA SER A 472 -6.44 -12.86 -14.95
C SER A 472 -6.42 -11.41 -14.44
N LEU A 473 -5.65 -10.51 -15.06
CA LEU A 473 -5.62 -9.10 -14.68
C LEU A 473 -6.94 -8.38 -15.02
N ARG A 474 -7.54 -8.68 -16.18
CA ARG A 474 -8.84 -8.10 -16.58
C ARG A 474 -9.99 -8.48 -15.66
N SER A 475 -9.87 -9.57 -14.90
CA SER A 475 -10.86 -9.98 -13.90
C SER A 475 -10.81 -9.18 -12.59
N ILE A 476 -9.78 -8.34 -12.38
CA ILE A 476 -9.64 -7.55 -11.14
C ILE A 476 -10.49 -6.27 -11.25
N PRO A 477 -11.55 -6.11 -10.43
CA PRO A 477 -12.36 -4.89 -10.44
C PRO A 477 -11.53 -3.66 -10.08
N GLY A 478 -11.70 -2.56 -10.84
CA GLY A 478 -10.99 -1.30 -10.59
C GLY A 478 -9.56 -1.23 -11.15
N LEU A 479 -9.02 -2.31 -11.72
CA LEU A 479 -7.77 -2.28 -12.45
C LEU A 479 -8.03 -1.92 -13.92
N ARG A 480 -7.36 -0.86 -14.42
CA ARG A 480 -7.33 -0.57 -15.85
C ARG A 480 -6.23 -1.40 -16.52
N VAL A 481 -6.58 -2.19 -17.53
CA VAL A 481 -5.63 -3.01 -18.28
C VAL A 481 -5.63 -2.56 -19.74
N ILE A 482 -4.48 -2.08 -20.25
CA ILE A 482 -4.33 -1.60 -21.62
C ILE A 482 -3.21 -2.40 -22.30
N ARG A 483 -3.50 -2.98 -23.44
CA ARG A 483 -2.54 -3.70 -24.28
C ARG A 483 -2.49 -3.02 -25.66
N PRO A 484 -1.61 -2.01 -25.80
CA PRO A 484 -1.55 -1.19 -27.01
C PRO A 484 -1.01 -1.97 -28.22
N ALA A 485 -1.59 -1.71 -29.40
CA ALA A 485 -1.23 -2.37 -30.65
C ALA A 485 0.07 -1.82 -31.25
N ASP A 486 0.34 -0.53 -31.06
CA ASP A 486 1.45 0.19 -31.72
C ASP A 486 1.91 1.41 -30.88
N SER A 487 2.76 2.25 -31.47
CA SER A 487 3.31 3.43 -30.80
C SER A 487 2.25 4.50 -30.48
N ARG A 488 1.22 4.65 -31.32
CA ARG A 488 0.15 5.64 -31.10
C ARG A 488 -0.76 5.22 -29.98
N GLU A 489 -1.18 3.96 -29.97
CA GLU A 489 -1.92 3.42 -28.81
C GLU A 489 -1.08 3.42 -27.52
N THR A 490 0.24 3.20 -27.62
CA THR A 490 1.13 3.30 -26.43
C THR A 490 1.17 4.71 -25.87
N ALA A 491 1.22 5.73 -26.71
CA ALA A 491 1.17 7.13 -26.29
C ALA A 491 -0.16 7.46 -25.60
N GLU A 492 -1.30 7.08 -26.17
CA GLU A 492 -2.62 7.27 -25.53
C GLU A 492 -2.78 6.42 -24.27
N ALA A 493 -2.19 5.21 -24.20
CA ALA A 493 -2.18 4.38 -23.00
C ALA A 493 -1.41 5.05 -21.84
N TRP A 494 -0.32 5.74 -22.17
CA TRP A 494 0.42 6.55 -21.18
C TRP A 494 -0.41 7.73 -20.67
N VAL A 495 -1.08 8.47 -21.54
CA VAL A 495 -2.03 9.53 -21.14
C VAL A 495 -3.13 8.95 -20.23
N ALA A 496 -3.72 7.82 -20.64
CA ALA A 496 -4.77 7.16 -19.87
C ALA A 496 -4.28 6.70 -18.48
N ALA A 497 -3.03 6.22 -18.36
CA ALA A 497 -2.44 5.79 -17.09
C ALA A 497 -2.22 6.96 -16.15
N LEU A 498 -1.71 8.10 -16.65
CA LEU A 498 -1.43 9.29 -15.83
C LEU A 498 -2.70 10.04 -15.38
N THR A 499 -3.78 9.93 -16.13
CA THR A 499 -5.05 10.64 -15.85
C THR A 499 -6.07 9.78 -15.11
N HIS A 500 -5.78 8.50 -14.88
CA HIS A 500 -6.68 7.59 -14.17
C HIS A 500 -6.59 7.76 -12.65
N ASP A 501 -7.74 7.79 -11.99
CA ASP A 501 -7.82 7.80 -10.52
C ASP A 501 -7.85 6.35 -9.98
N GLY A 502 -6.83 5.57 -10.32
CA GLY A 502 -6.66 4.17 -9.92
C GLY A 502 -5.45 3.54 -10.60
N PRO A 503 -5.16 2.27 -10.33
CA PRO A 503 -4.03 1.59 -10.92
C PRO A 503 -4.24 1.26 -12.40
N THR A 504 -3.15 1.29 -13.16
CA THR A 504 -3.15 0.90 -14.56
C THR A 504 -2.06 -0.13 -14.84
N ALA A 505 -2.40 -1.19 -15.55
CA ALA A 505 -1.47 -2.17 -16.10
C ALA A 505 -1.30 -1.94 -17.61
N LEU A 506 -0.07 -1.66 -18.04
CA LEU A 506 0.33 -1.51 -19.43
C LEU A 506 1.01 -2.80 -19.89
N ILE A 507 0.43 -3.48 -20.88
CA ILE A 507 0.89 -4.78 -21.36
C ILE A 507 1.57 -4.56 -22.71
N LEU A 508 2.89 -4.75 -22.78
CA LEU A 508 3.74 -4.25 -23.87
C LEU A 508 4.47 -5.38 -24.59
N SER A 509 4.57 -5.28 -25.90
CA SER A 509 5.27 -6.24 -26.74
C SER A 509 6.80 -6.19 -26.54
N ARG A 510 7.45 -7.36 -26.65
CA ARG A 510 8.91 -7.48 -26.85
C ARG A 510 9.30 -7.26 -28.29
N GLN A 511 8.54 -7.85 -29.20
CA GLN A 511 8.76 -7.76 -30.63
C GLN A 511 8.30 -6.41 -31.20
N THR A 512 8.93 -5.99 -32.28
CA THR A 512 8.53 -4.83 -33.07
C THR A 512 7.16 -5.07 -33.70
N VAL A 513 6.30 -4.06 -33.68
CA VAL A 513 4.96 -4.07 -34.30
C VAL A 513 4.81 -2.90 -35.26
N PRO A 514 4.07 -3.07 -36.37
CA PRO A 514 3.79 -1.99 -37.30
C PRO A 514 2.79 -0.99 -36.70
N ASN A 515 2.90 0.28 -37.12
CA ASN A 515 1.90 1.29 -36.78
C ASN A 515 0.67 1.15 -37.69
N VAL A 516 -0.45 0.72 -37.10
CA VAL A 516 -1.68 0.37 -37.81
C VAL A 516 -2.92 1.07 -37.28
N THR A 517 -2.78 1.84 -36.18
CA THR A 517 -3.90 2.53 -35.52
C THR A 517 -3.71 4.05 -35.51
N ASP A 518 -4.76 4.79 -35.16
CA ASP A 518 -4.71 6.22 -34.86
C ASP A 518 -4.64 6.54 -33.36
N GLY A 519 -4.60 5.50 -32.49
CA GLY A 519 -4.57 5.61 -31.05
C GLY A 519 -5.94 5.80 -30.39
N SER A 520 -7.02 6.02 -31.15
CA SER A 520 -8.34 6.37 -30.59
C SER A 520 -9.02 5.23 -29.82
N ALA A 521 -8.66 3.96 -30.13
CA ALA A 521 -9.20 2.79 -29.45
C ALA A 521 -9.00 2.84 -27.92
N VAL A 522 -7.87 3.37 -27.46
CA VAL A 522 -7.57 3.48 -26.02
C VAL A 522 -8.57 4.39 -25.30
N ARG A 523 -9.08 5.42 -25.96
CA ARG A 523 -10.07 6.36 -25.39
C ARG A 523 -11.47 5.78 -25.31
N HIS A 524 -11.82 4.92 -26.28
CA HIS A 524 -13.16 4.37 -26.44
C HIS A 524 -13.29 2.91 -26.00
N GLY A 525 -12.16 2.23 -25.72
CA GLY A 525 -12.10 0.82 -25.33
C GLY A 525 -11.95 -0.12 -26.53
N ALA A 526 -12.46 0.24 -27.70
CA ALA A 526 -12.31 -0.49 -28.97
C ALA A 526 -12.56 0.46 -30.16
N GLN A 527 -12.06 0.08 -31.32
CA GLN A 527 -12.23 0.83 -32.58
C GLN A 527 -12.31 -0.14 -33.74
N VAL A 528 -13.14 0.18 -34.72
CA VAL A 528 -13.11 -0.47 -36.04
C VAL A 528 -11.97 0.14 -36.85
N ILE A 529 -10.96 -0.68 -37.20
CA ILE A 529 -9.79 -0.24 -37.99
C ILE A 529 -10.00 -0.52 -39.49
N ARG A 530 -10.79 -1.53 -39.82
CA ARG A 530 -11.10 -1.93 -41.20
C ARG A 530 -12.55 -2.37 -41.29
N GLU A 531 -13.26 -1.85 -42.27
CA GLU A 531 -14.63 -2.25 -42.59
C GLU A 531 -14.66 -3.03 -43.92
N SER A 532 -15.61 -3.96 -44.03
CA SER A 532 -15.95 -4.60 -45.28
C SER A 532 -17.29 -4.08 -45.78
N SER A 533 -17.43 -3.97 -47.10
CA SER A 533 -18.71 -3.63 -47.77
C SER A 533 -19.76 -4.75 -47.64
N ARG A 534 -19.34 -5.97 -47.28
CA ARG A 534 -20.21 -7.16 -47.10
C ARG A 534 -19.76 -7.95 -45.88
N PRO A 535 -19.94 -7.41 -44.66
CA PRO A 535 -19.43 -8.04 -43.46
C PRO A 535 -20.10 -9.39 -43.20
N GLN A 536 -19.29 -10.43 -43.05
CA GLN A 536 -19.71 -11.80 -42.71
C GLN A 536 -19.01 -12.26 -41.41
N VAL A 537 -17.83 -11.71 -41.11
CA VAL A 537 -17.00 -12.07 -39.94
C VAL A 537 -16.49 -10.80 -39.29
N THR A 538 -16.46 -10.78 -37.96
CA THR A 538 -15.77 -9.76 -37.18
C THR A 538 -14.51 -10.36 -36.56
N LEU A 539 -13.34 -9.80 -36.93
CA LEU A 539 -12.06 -10.16 -36.31
C LEU A 539 -11.72 -9.16 -35.22
N ILE A 540 -11.36 -9.68 -34.04
CA ILE A 540 -11.00 -8.86 -32.87
C ILE A 540 -9.55 -9.16 -32.49
N GLY A 541 -8.71 -8.14 -32.47
CA GLY A 541 -7.31 -8.21 -32.01
C GLY A 541 -7.01 -7.18 -30.93
N THR A 542 -5.99 -7.46 -30.13
CA THR A 542 -5.46 -6.53 -29.12
C THR A 542 -3.93 -6.67 -29.08
N GLY A 543 -3.24 -5.57 -28.79
CA GLY A 543 -1.77 -5.58 -28.75
C GLY A 543 -1.13 -5.99 -30.09
N SER A 544 -0.09 -6.78 -30.03
CA SER A 544 0.66 -7.24 -31.22
C SER A 544 -0.18 -8.03 -32.23
N GLU A 545 -1.29 -8.65 -31.80
CA GLU A 545 -2.16 -9.44 -32.67
C GLU A 545 -3.07 -8.58 -33.57
N VAL A 546 -3.16 -7.26 -33.35
CA VAL A 546 -3.90 -6.37 -34.28
C VAL A 546 -3.36 -6.45 -35.71
N SER A 547 -2.05 -6.46 -35.86
CA SER A 547 -1.43 -6.63 -37.19
C SER A 547 -1.72 -8.02 -37.82
N VAL A 548 -1.88 -9.05 -36.97
CA VAL A 548 -2.23 -10.41 -37.42
C VAL A 548 -3.66 -10.46 -37.96
N VAL A 549 -4.63 -9.88 -37.23
CA VAL A 549 -6.03 -9.86 -37.65
C VAL A 549 -6.25 -9.00 -38.90
N LEU A 550 -5.46 -7.93 -39.09
CA LEU A 550 -5.51 -7.14 -40.33
C LEU A 550 -5.07 -7.97 -41.53
N ARG A 551 -3.95 -8.70 -41.42
CA ARG A 551 -3.51 -9.61 -42.49
C ARG A 551 -4.51 -10.74 -42.73
N ALA A 552 -5.12 -11.29 -41.69
CA ALA A 552 -6.17 -12.29 -41.83
C ALA A 552 -7.40 -11.73 -42.54
N ALA A 553 -7.79 -10.48 -42.29
CA ALA A 553 -8.87 -9.80 -43.00
C ALA A 553 -8.57 -9.65 -44.50
N GLU A 554 -7.33 -9.30 -44.87
CA GLU A 554 -6.90 -9.22 -46.26
C GLU A 554 -7.00 -10.59 -46.98
N GLU A 555 -6.56 -11.64 -46.30
CA GLU A 555 -6.65 -13.01 -46.85
C GLU A 555 -8.11 -13.47 -47.00
N LEU A 556 -8.99 -13.15 -46.04
CA LEU A 556 -10.42 -13.46 -46.12
C LEU A 556 -11.09 -12.70 -47.27
N ASP A 557 -10.81 -11.40 -47.42
CA ASP A 557 -11.31 -10.59 -48.55
C ASP A 557 -10.90 -11.19 -49.88
N SER A 558 -9.66 -11.68 -50.04
CA SER A 558 -9.18 -12.33 -51.25
C SER A 558 -9.95 -13.60 -51.61
N ARG A 559 -10.59 -14.23 -50.61
CA ARG A 559 -11.46 -15.40 -50.73
C ARG A 559 -12.95 -15.06 -50.82
N GLY A 560 -13.30 -13.77 -50.91
CA GLY A 560 -14.68 -13.30 -50.99
C GLY A 560 -15.47 -13.36 -49.68
N ILE A 561 -14.76 -13.45 -48.52
CA ILE A 561 -15.32 -13.40 -47.17
C ILE A 561 -15.07 -12.01 -46.60
N GLY A 562 -16.10 -11.21 -46.44
CA GLY A 562 -15.99 -9.85 -45.95
C GLY A 562 -16.12 -9.71 -44.45
#